data_3718ec604c5deb239db5ed31804799ff
#
_entry.id   3718ec604c5deb239db5ed31804799ff
#
_cell.length_a   1.000
_cell.length_b   1.000
_cell.length_c   1.000
_cell.angle_alpha   90.00
_cell.angle_beta   90.00
_cell.angle_gamma   90.00
#
_symmetry.space_group_name_H-M   'P 1'
#
loop_
_entity.id
_entity.type
_entity.pdbx_description
1 polymer ?
#
loop_
_entity_poly.entity_id
_entity_poly.type
_entity_poly.pdbx_seq_one_letter_code
_entity_poly.pdbx_strand_id
1 'polypeptide(L)'
;MNIKMLSTRFFTIFAILLFLFSAKNLPAEEKAPNFIIIYVDDMGYSDVGKISDGELNTPNINILEKDGQTWTNFYAAASVCSPSRGAIMTGRLPINTGLYGDKISVFFPGSSSGIPHDLETLPEVFQKNNYSTGLFGKWHLGDMKEFYPTRHGFDEWIGIPYSNDMDWTIDDINSTNIFVPWEESGKKWSKVSKPLREKIYNPTITDWKVPLIKSRKMGNNSYDDKILEQPLKQSLATARFTQEALNFIKRNTKQKKNFFLLLSHSMPHVPLFVSEQFKKSSPKGIYGDVIQEIDWSVGEIIKMLEKLDLVSNTYVIFTSDNGPWLAYKEHAGNSKPLRDGKGTTFEGGMRVVTYFYGANVKPG
;
A
#
# COMPACT_ATOMS: atom_id res chain seq x y z
N MET A 1 -75.51 21.13 6.47
CA MET A 1 -74.26 20.51 5.92
C MET A 1 -73.12 20.88 6.82
N ASN A 2 -72.53 19.88 7.47
CA ASN A 2 -71.77 20.03 8.73
C ASN A 2 -70.40 20.74 8.58
N ILE A 3 -70.29 21.96 9.07
CA ILE A 3 -69.05 22.74 9.15
C ILE A 3 -67.90 22.01 9.91
N LYS A 4 -68.25 21.12 10.86
CA LYS A 4 -67.29 20.28 11.62
C LYS A 4 -66.60 19.24 10.76
N MET A 5 -67.17 18.72 9.69
CA MET A 5 -66.54 17.72 8.81
C MET A 5 -65.50 18.32 7.85
N LEU A 6 -65.66 19.62 7.49
CA LEU A 6 -64.68 20.31 6.64
C LEU A 6 -63.38 20.66 7.40
N SER A 7 -63.50 21.05 8.68
CA SER A 7 -62.34 21.43 9.50
C SER A 7 -61.41 20.23 9.77
N THR A 8 -61.98 19.06 10.03
CA THR A 8 -61.17 17.82 10.30
C THR A 8 -60.40 17.36 9.07
N ARG A 9 -61.01 17.43 7.87
CA ARG A 9 -60.31 17.09 6.62
C ARG A 9 -59.21 18.07 6.24
N PHE A 10 -59.38 19.35 6.51
CA PHE A 10 -58.34 20.36 6.28
C PHE A 10 -57.17 20.18 7.23
N PHE A 11 -57.42 19.85 8.51
CA PHE A 11 -56.33 19.58 9.49
C PHE A 11 -55.57 18.32 9.16
N THR A 12 -56.22 17.26 8.66
CA THR A 12 -55.58 15.99 8.28
C THR A 12 -54.72 16.17 7.02
N ILE A 13 -55.19 16.91 6.02
CA ILE A 13 -54.39 17.21 4.79
C ILE A 13 -53.22 18.12 5.10
N PHE A 14 -53.35 19.10 5.99
CA PHE A 14 -52.27 19.98 6.41
C PHE A 14 -51.21 19.23 7.25
N ALA A 15 -51.62 18.29 8.11
CA ALA A 15 -50.72 17.44 8.87
C ALA A 15 -49.93 16.47 7.96
N ILE A 16 -50.56 15.90 6.92
CA ILE A 16 -49.91 15.04 5.92
C ILE A 16 -48.94 15.85 5.07
N LEU A 17 -49.27 17.06 4.67
CA LEU A 17 -48.39 17.96 3.92
C LEU A 17 -47.17 18.40 4.78
N LEU A 18 -47.37 18.69 6.05
CA LEU A 18 -46.27 18.99 6.99
C LEU A 18 -45.37 17.79 7.20
N PHE A 19 -45.91 16.57 7.29
CA PHE A 19 -45.14 15.33 7.40
C PHE A 19 -44.33 15.04 6.13
N LEU A 20 -44.90 15.30 4.95
CA LEU A 20 -44.22 15.15 3.66
C LEU A 20 -43.11 16.24 3.44
N PHE A 21 -43.32 17.44 3.98
CA PHE A 21 -42.30 18.50 3.95
C PHE A 21 -41.17 18.26 4.94
N SER A 22 -41.45 17.70 6.14
CA SER A 22 -40.46 17.33 7.14
C SER A 22 -39.60 16.13 6.68
N ALA A 23 -40.22 15.17 5.95
CA ALA A 23 -39.49 14.03 5.41
C ALA A 23 -38.48 14.40 4.30
N LYS A 24 -38.67 15.57 3.63
CA LYS A 24 -37.72 16.04 2.61
C LYS A 24 -36.48 16.75 3.16
N ASN A 25 -36.43 17.08 4.45
CA ASN A 25 -35.33 17.80 5.10
C ASN A 25 -34.58 16.96 6.14
N LEU A 26 -34.75 15.64 6.17
CA LEU A 26 -33.79 14.80 6.86
C LEU A 26 -32.49 14.92 6.09
N PRO A 27 -31.37 15.34 6.73
CA PRO A 27 -30.08 15.30 6.08
C PRO A 27 -29.87 13.87 5.58
N ALA A 28 -29.55 13.71 4.30
CA ALA A 28 -29.17 12.40 3.80
C ALA A 28 -28.09 11.86 4.72
N GLU A 29 -28.31 10.67 5.29
CA GLU A 29 -27.32 10.01 6.14
C GLU A 29 -26.00 9.99 5.35
N GLU A 30 -25.02 10.74 5.82
CA GLU A 30 -23.77 10.92 5.10
C GLU A 30 -23.10 9.54 5.03
N LYS A 31 -23.05 8.97 3.84
CA LYS A 31 -22.54 7.62 3.64
C LYS A 31 -21.09 7.60 4.04
N ALA A 32 -20.75 6.77 5.02
CA ALA A 32 -19.36 6.63 5.47
C ALA A 32 -18.42 6.34 4.28
N PRO A 33 -17.27 7.03 4.15
CA PRO A 33 -16.40 6.91 3.00
C PRO A 33 -15.63 5.58 2.98
N ASN A 34 -15.20 5.16 1.80
CA ASN A 34 -14.19 4.10 1.65
C ASN A 34 -12.79 4.69 1.76
N PHE A 35 -11.81 3.83 2.05
CA PHE A 35 -10.40 4.22 2.14
C PHE A 35 -9.54 3.25 1.33
N ILE A 36 -8.66 3.80 0.51
CA ILE A 36 -7.65 3.07 -0.25
C ILE A 36 -6.29 3.70 0.03
N ILE A 37 -5.33 2.89 0.45
CA ILE A 37 -3.92 3.28 0.51
C ILE A 37 -3.19 2.48 -0.56
N ILE A 38 -2.59 3.16 -1.53
CA ILE A 38 -1.67 2.60 -2.51
C ILE A 38 -0.26 2.88 -1.97
N TYR A 39 0.39 1.82 -1.50
CA TYR A 39 1.64 1.88 -0.77
C TYR A 39 2.73 1.20 -1.58
N VAL A 40 3.72 1.96 -2.03
CA VAL A 40 4.83 1.44 -2.83
C VAL A 40 6.09 1.28 -1.99
N ASP A 41 7.04 0.49 -2.47
CA ASP A 41 8.22 0.06 -1.73
C ASP A 41 9.49 0.68 -2.33
N ASP A 42 10.21 1.49 -1.58
CA ASP A 42 11.47 2.15 -1.99
C ASP A 42 11.34 3.18 -3.13
N MET A 43 10.19 3.80 -3.35
CA MET A 43 10.03 4.81 -4.40
C MET A 43 10.68 6.14 -3.99
N GLY A 44 11.40 6.75 -4.91
CA GLY A 44 12.06 8.03 -4.69
C GLY A 44 11.10 9.23 -4.69
N TYR A 45 11.48 10.26 -3.94
CA TYR A 45 10.69 11.49 -3.79
C TYR A 45 10.38 12.17 -5.12
N SER A 46 11.29 12.13 -6.08
CA SER A 46 11.17 12.78 -7.38
C SER A 46 10.97 11.81 -8.55
N ASP A 47 10.47 10.61 -8.28
CA ASP A 47 10.21 9.66 -9.36
C ASP A 47 8.90 9.93 -10.11
N VAL A 48 7.95 10.64 -9.49
CA VAL A 48 6.61 10.87 -10.04
C VAL A 48 6.12 12.31 -9.82
N GLY A 49 5.15 12.73 -10.62
CA GLY A 49 4.49 14.02 -10.48
C GLY A 49 5.36 15.21 -10.90
N LYS A 50 4.96 16.41 -10.50
CA LYS A 50 5.64 17.69 -10.84
C LYS A 50 7.03 17.84 -10.20
N ILE A 51 7.30 17.07 -9.13
CA ILE A 51 8.60 17.10 -8.46
C ILE A 51 9.63 16.31 -9.28
N SER A 52 9.17 15.41 -10.15
CA SER A 52 10.03 14.64 -11.04
C SER A 52 10.68 15.53 -12.11
N ASP A 53 11.81 15.07 -12.65
CA ASP A 53 12.47 15.71 -13.79
C ASP A 53 11.72 15.51 -15.13
N GLY A 54 10.54 14.88 -15.09
CA GLY A 54 9.70 14.61 -16.27
C GLY A 54 10.18 13.43 -17.11
N GLU A 55 11.22 12.72 -16.69
CA GLU A 55 11.77 11.60 -17.45
C GLU A 55 10.91 10.31 -17.37
N LEU A 56 10.04 10.21 -16.34
CA LEU A 56 9.10 9.11 -16.17
C LEU A 56 7.68 9.54 -16.54
N ASN A 57 7.05 8.79 -17.42
CA ASN A 57 5.67 9.04 -17.82
C ASN A 57 4.69 8.35 -16.86
N THR A 58 4.03 9.14 -16.00
CA THR A 58 3.10 8.67 -14.96
C THR A 58 1.74 9.39 -15.03
N PRO A 59 1.01 9.27 -16.16
CA PRO A 59 -0.20 10.05 -16.42
C PRO A 59 -1.32 9.80 -15.40
N ASN A 60 -1.42 8.60 -14.82
CA ASN A 60 -2.46 8.25 -13.86
C ASN A 60 -2.14 8.79 -12.46
N ILE A 61 -0.88 8.71 -12.03
CA ILE A 61 -0.43 9.34 -10.77
C ILE A 61 -0.58 10.87 -10.87
N ASN A 62 -0.34 11.45 -12.05
CA ASN A 62 -0.54 12.87 -12.30
C ASN A 62 -2.02 13.30 -12.15
N ILE A 63 -3.01 12.40 -12.28
CA ILE A 63 -4.41 12.69 -11.95
C ILE A 63 -4.55 12.92 -10.44
N LEU A 64 -3.92 12.08 -9.60
CA LEU A 64 -3.94 12.24 -8.15
C LEU A 64 -3.35 13.59 -7.73
N GLU A 65 -2.26 14.01 -8.41
CA GLU A 65 -1.62 15.29 -8.16
C GLU A 65 -2.50 16.47 -8.60
N LYS A 66 -3.07 16.39 -9.81
CA LYS A 66 -3.83 17.48 -10.43
C LYS A 66 -5.17 17.71 -9.73
N ASP A 67 -5.90 16.64 -9.48
CA ASP A 67 -7.28 16.66 -9.00
C ASP A 67 -7.38 16.36 -7.49
N GLY A 68 -6.26 16.18 -6.82
CA GLY A 68 -6.11 15.94 -5.38
C GLY A 68 -5.16 16.92 -4.71
N GLN A 69 -4.56 16.51 -3.62
CA GLN A 69 -3.58 17.30 -2.85
C GLN A 69 -2.21 16.64 -2.89
N THR A 70 -1.16 17.45 -3.09
CA THR A 70 0.24 17.04 -2.99
C THR A 70 0.80 17.43 -1.62
N TRP A 71 1.18 16.44 -0.83
CA TRP A 71 1.77 16.67 0.47
C TRP A 71 3.30 16.61 0.37
N THR A 72 3.90 17.75 0.10
CA THR A 72 5.35 17.89 -0.15
C THR A 72 6.22 17.67 1.08
N ASN A 73 5.67 17.75 2.29
CA ASN A 73 6.34 17.53 3.57
C ASN A 73 5.75 16.33 4.32
N PHE A 74 5.52 15.21 3.60
CA PHE A 74 5.06 13.98 4.21
C PHE A 74 6.26 13.07 4.51
N TYR A 75 6.31 12.52 5.73
CA TYR A 75 7.43 11.71 6.20
C TYR A 75 6.95 10.30 6.52
N ALA A 76 7.66 9.32 5.97
CA ALA A 76 7.62 7.95 6.49
C ALA A 76 8.20 7.93 7.91
N ALA A 77 7.66 7.09 8.78
CA ALA A 77 8.07 7.07 10.18
C ALA A 77 9.44 6.40 10.42
N ALA A 78 9.98 5.74 9.40
CA ALA A 78 11.31 5.16 9.39
C ALA A 78 11.87 5.15 7.96
N SER A 79 13.19 5.07 7.85
CA SER A 79 13.89 5.01 6.57
C SER A 79 14.04 3.59 6.00
N VAL A 80 13.33 2.59 6.57
CA VAL A 80 13.32 1.19 6.13
C VAL A 80 11.94 0.56 6.33
N CYS A 81 11.67 -0.51 5.57
CA CYS A 81 10.34 -1.09 5.36
C CYS A 81 9.57 -1.47 6.64
N SER A 82 10.04 -2.49 7.42
CA SER A 82 9.25 -3.05 8.53
C SER A 82 8.82 -2.01 9.56
N PRO A 83 9.71 -1.15 10.08
CA PRO A 83 9.29 -0.15 11.07
C PRO A 83 8.35 0.90 10.47
N SER A 84 8.54 1.32 9.22
CA SER A 84 7.62 2.25 8.54
C SER A 84 6.25 1.61 8.33
N ARG A 85 6.19 0.34 7.91
CA ARG A 85 4.94 -0.42 7.77
C ARG A 85 4.24 -0.65 9.10
N GLY A 86 5.01 -0.94 10.17
CA GLY A 86 4.47 -1.01 11.52
C GLY A 86 3.85 0.30 11.98
N ALA A 87 4.48 1.42 11.66
CA ALA A 87 3.97 2.75 12.03
C ALA A 87 2.66 3.09 11.31
N ILE A 88 2.53 2.84 10.00
CA ILE A 88 1.27 3.11 9.27
C ILE A 88 0.15 2.18 9.75
N MET A 89 0.48 0.95 10.19
CA MET A 89 -0.51 0.02 10.73
C MET A 89 -0.99 0.40 12.13
N THR A 90 -0.15 1.01 12.96
CA THR A 90 -0.45 1.26 14.38
C THR A 90 -0.68 2.72 14.72
N GLY A 91 -0.36 3.65 13.82
CA GLY A 91 -0.36 5.09 14.09
C GLY A 91 0.68 5.50 15.13
N ARG A 92 1.72 4.67 15.39
CA ARG A 92 2.74 4.90 16.42
C ARG A 92 4.12 5.03 15.80
N LEU A 93 4.99 5.81 16.42
CA LEU A 93 6.39 5.84 16.05
C LEU A 93 7.02 4.45 16.27
N PRO A 94 7.90 3.97 15.36
CA PRO A 94 8.47 2.62 15.41
C PRO A 94 9.13 2.28 16.74
N ILE A 95 9.79 3.24 17.39
CA ILE A 95 10.41 3.03 18.71
C ILE A 95 9.40 2.63 19.80
N ASN A 96 8.13 3.02 19.65
CA ASN A 96 7.05 2.69 20.58
C ASN A 96 6.32 1.39 20.22
N THR A 97 6.72 0.72 19.14
CA THR A 97 6.11 -0.52 18.67
C THR A 97 6.98 -1.75 18.88
N GLY A 98 8.23 -1.56 19.31
CA GLY A 98 9.24 -2.63 19.36
C GLY A 98 9.73 -3.09 17.96
N LEU A 99 9.32 -2.41 16.90
CA LEU A 99 9.67 -2.77 15.52
C LEU A 99 10.91 -2.03 14.98
N TYR A 100 11.59 -1.29 15.83
CA TYR A 100 12.80 -0.55 15.48
C TYR A 100 13.79 -0.52 16.65
N GLY A 101 15.08 -0.74 16.38
CA GLY A 101 16.13 -0.69 17.38
C GLY A 101 17.38 -1.44 16.92
N ASP A 102 18.34 -1.65 17.81
CA ASP A 102 19.62 -2.29 17.54
C ASP A 102 19.50 -3.73 17.01
N LYS A 103 18.40 -4.40 17.30
CA LYS A 103 18.20 -5.82 16.95
C LYS A 103 17.30 -6.06 15.75
N ILE A 104 16.39 -5.13 15.44
CA ILE A 104 15.39 -5.30 14.37
C ILE A 104 15.38 -4.02 13.53
N SER A 105 15.95 -4.11 12.33
CA SER A 105 15.78 -3.07 11.30
C SER A 105 14.65 -3.45 10.33
N VAL A 106 14.64 -4.71 9.86
CA VAL A 106 13.56 -5.33 9.06
C VAL A 106 13.45 -6.79 9.44
N PHE A 107 12.27 -7.39 9.23
CA PHE A 107 12.08 -8.82 9.43
C PHE A 107 12.61 -9.63 8.25
N PHE A 108 13.36 -10.70 8.54
CA PHE A 108 13.80 -11.68 7.56
C PHE A 108 12.91 -12.94 7.62
N PRO A 109 12.90 -13.75 6.53
CA PRO A 109 12.21 -15.04 6.52
C PRO A 109 12.57 -15.92 7.73
N GLY A 110 11.56 -16.53 8.36
CA GLY A 110 11.74 -17.36 9.54
C GLY A 110 11.98 -16.58 10.84
N SER A 111 11.75 -15.28 10.85
CA SER A 111 11.78 -14.48 12.09
C SER A 111 10.75 -15.00 13.08
N SER A 112 11.17 -15.27 14.34
CA SER A 112 10.27 -15.68 15.41
C SER A 112 9.42 -14.56 15.99
N SER A 113 9.51 -13.35 15.44
CA SER A 113 8.79 -12.16 15.88
C SER A 113 8.13 -11.44 14.71
N GLY A 114 7.14 -10.62 15.02
CA GLY A 114 6.40 -9.80 14.08
C GLY A 114 5.74 -8.63 14.78
N ILE A 115 4.73 -8.04 14.16
CA ILE A 115 3.95 -6.97 14.77
C ILE A 115 3.29 -7.47 16.07
N PRO A 116 3.47 -6.78 17.22
CA PRO A 116 2.89 -7.18 18.49
C PRO A 116 1.36 -7.23 18.47
N HIS A 117 0.78 -8.29 19.05
CA HIS A 117 -0.68 -8.50 19.08
C HIS A 117 -1.43 -7.55 20.01
N ASP A 118 -0.75 -6.93 20.96
CA ASP A 118 -1.33 -5.96 21.90
C ASP A 118 -1.43 -4.55 21.31
N LEU A 119 -0.88 -4.33 20.13
CA LEU A 119 -0.99 -3.06 19.41
C LEU A 119 -2.24 -3.09 18.51
N GLU A 120 -3.19 -2.19 18.80
CA GLU A 120 -4.31 -1.99 17.91
C GLU A 120 -3.84 -1.47 16.54
N THR A 121 -4.32 -2.11 15.49
CA THR A 121 -3.94 -1.78 14.12
C THR A 121 -5.04 -1.01 13.39
N LEU A 122 -4.66 -0.23 12.39
CA LEU A 122 -5.58 0.52 11.54
C LEU A 122 -6.72 -0.36 10.95
N PRO A 123 -6.46 -1.55 10.37
CA PRO A 123 -7.56 -2.41 9.90
C PRO A 123 -8.45 -2.93 11.01
N GLU A 124 -7.97 -3.12 12.25
CA GLU A 124 -8.84 -3.47 13.41
C GLU A 124 -9.78 -2.32 13.76
N VAL A 125 -9.31 -1.07 13.69
CA VAL A 125 -10.18 0.10 13.87
C VAL A 125 -11.27 0.14 12.80
N PHE A 126 -10.92 -0.14 11.54
CA PHE A 126 -11.91 -0.23 10.46
C PHE A 126 -12.90 -1.38 10.67
N GLN A 127 -12.46 -2.57 11.09
CA GLN A 127 -13.36 -3.69 11.40
C GLN A 127 -14.35 -3.35 12.52
N LYS A 128 -13.89 -2.66 13.59
CA LYS A 128 -14.77 -2.20 14.69
C LYS A 128 -15.86 -1.25 14.20
N ASN A 129 -15.62 -0.57 13.08
CA ASN A 129 -16.57 0.33 12.43
C ASN A 129 -17.29 -0.34 11.24
N ASN A 130 -17.37 -1.67 11.19
CA ASN A 130 -18.07 -2.48 10.19
C ASN A 130 -17.55 -2.36 8.75
N TYR A 131 -16.30 -1.96 8.55
CA TYR A 131 -15.68 -2.00 7.24
C TYR A 131 -15.20 -3.41 6.89
N SER A 132 -15.24 -3.76 5.61
CA SER A 132 -14.43 -4.85 5.07
C SER A 132 -13.00 -4.39 4.90
N THR A 133 -12.04 -5.23 5.22
CA THR A 133 -10.62 -4.89 5.19
C THR A 133 -9.83 -5.86 4.33
N GLY A 134 -9.04 -5.34 3.39
CA GLY A 134 -8.25 -6.14 2.47
C GLY A 134 -6.83 -5.62 2.30
N LEU A 135 -5.85 -6.53 2.25
CA LEU A 135 -4.47 -6.24 1.90
C LEU A 135 -4.09 -7.06 0.68
N PHE A 136 -3.55 -6.38 -0.36
CA PHE A 136 -3.01 -7.04 -1.53
C PHE A 136 -1.59 -6.57 -1.78
N GLY A 137 -0.62 -7.50 -1.64
CA GLY A 137 0.80 -7.24 -1.77
C GLY A 137 1.65 -7.54 -0.54
N LYS A 138 2.73 -6.79 -0.39
CA LYS A 138 3.76 -6.98 0.64
C LYS A 138 3.26 -6.62 2.04
N TRP A 139 3.50 -7.53 3.01
CA TRP A 139 3.23 -7.32 4.44
C TRP A 139 4.44 -6.79 5.21
N HIS A 140 5.46 -7.60 5.37
CA HIS A 140 6.74 -7.32 6.01
C HIS A 140 6.69 -7.00 7.52
N LEU A 141 5.70 -7.56 8.22
CA LEU A 141 5.53 -7.39 9.67
C LEU A 141 5.45 -8.75 10.41
N GLY A 142 6.19 -9.75 9.91
CA GLY A 142 6.25 -11.11 10.41
C GLY A 142 5.66 -12.13 9.42
N ASP A 143 6.39 -13.24 9.23
CA ASP A 143 6.08 -14.27 8.23
C ASP A 143 5.58 -15.60 8.84
N MET A 144 5.56 -15.72 10.16
CA MET A 144 4.87 -16.81 10.84
C MET A 144 3.36 -16.57 10.81
N LYS A 145 2.58 -17.66 10.79
CA LYS A 145 1.11 -17.60 10.59
C LYS A 145 0.40 -16.71 11.60
N GLU A 146 0.88 -16.67 12.86
CA GLU A 146 0.35 -15.80 13.91
C GLU A 146 0.49 -14.31 13.59
N PHE A 147 1.46 -13.92 12.76
CA PHE A 147 1.70 -12.53 12.38
C PHE A 147 1.11 -12.14 11.01
N TYR A 148 0.37 -13.04 10.34
CA TYR A 148 -0.24 -12.70 9.06
C TYR A 148 -1.25 -11.56 9.18
N PRO A 149 -1.44 -10.74 8.14
CA PRO A 149 -2.35 -9.59 8.15
C PRO A 149 -3.75 -9.89 8.68
N THR A 150 -4.25 -11.10 8.43
CA THR A 150 -5.60 -11.51 8.88
C THR A 150 -5.71 -11.68 10.40
N ARG A 151 -4.61 -11.75 11.13
CA ARG A 151 -4.56 -11.74 12.60
C ARG A 151 -4.52 -10.33 13.19
N HIS A 152 -4.31 -9.34 12.30
CA HIS A 152 -4.16 -7.93 12.62
C HIS A 152 -5.21 -7.07 11.91
N GLY A 153 -6.45 -7.56 11.83
CA GLY A 153 -7.61 -6.80 11.40
C GLY A 153 -7.91 -6.81 9.90
N PHE A 154 -7.17 -7.55 9.06
CA PHE A 154 -7.59 -7.75 7.67
C PHE A 154 -8.52 -8.97 7.55
N ASP A 155 -9.60 -8.85 6.78
CA ASP A 155 -10.49 -9.96 6.46
C ASP A 155 -9.84 -10.91 5.44
N GLU A 156 -9.04 -10.34 4.52
CA GLU A 156 -8.33 -11.12 3.51
C GLU A 156 -6.99 -10.49 3.12
N TRP A 157 -6.06 -11.35 2.76
CA TRP A 157 -4.75 -11.02 2.25
C TRP A 157 -4.35 -11.95 1.11
N ILE A 158 -3.80 -11.36 0.04
CA ILE A 158 -3.09 -12.08 -1.01
C ILE A 158 -1.80 -11.32 -1.29
N GLY A 159 -0.65 -11.92 -0.97
CA GLY A 159 0.62 -11.19 -1.08
C GLY A 159 1.83 -11.98 -0.63
N ILE A 160 2.91 -11.25 -0.37
CA ILE A 160 4.19 -11.76 0.09
C ILE A 160 4.44 -11.36 1.55
N PRO A 161 5.00 -12.27 2.36
CA PRO A 161 5.15 -12.03 3.81
C PRO A 161 6.31 -11.12 4.19
N TYR A 162 7.30 -10.97 3.33
CA TYR A 162 8.52 -10.18 3.49
C TYR A 162 8.91 -9.50 2.16
N SER A 163 10.10 -8.92 2.09
CA SER A 163 10.57 -8.26 0.87
C SER A 163 10.91 -9.27 -0.23
N ASN A 164 10.72 -8.87 -1.47
CA ASN A 164 10.87 -9.73 -2.64
C ASN A 164 12.32 -10.13 -2.97
N ASP A 165 13.31 -9.52 -2.31
CA ASP A 165 14.74 -9.86 -2.36
C ASP A 165 15.16 -10.87 -1.29
N MET A 166 14.24 -11.30 -0.45
CA MET A 166 14.49 -12.27 0.62
C MET A 166 14.17 -13.68 0.17
N ASP A 167 14.53 -14.70 0.98
CA ASP A 167 14.33 -16.12 0.68
C ASP A 167 15.03 -16.57 -0.62
N TRP A 168 16.29 -16.19 -0.76
CA TRP A 168 17.12 -16.55 -1.93
C TRP A 168 17.53 -18.02 -1.92
N THR A 169 17.83 -18.53 -3.11
CA THR A 169 18.22 -19.93 -3.34
C THR A 169 19.73 -20.14 -3.46
N ILE A 170 20.54 -19.13 -3.24
CA ILE A 170 22.00 -19.18 -3.40
C ILE A 170 22.60 -19.77 -2.14
N ASP A 171 23.17 -20.98 -2.22
CA ASP A 171 23.62 -21.77 -1.09
C ASP A 171 24.76 -21.11 -0.25
N ASP A 172 25.56 -20.21 -0.86
CA ASP A 172 26.68 -19.54 -0.22
C ASP A 172 26.34 -18.22 0.48
N ILE A 173 25.07 -17.79 0.44
CA ILE A 173 24.64 -16.54 1.04
C ILE A 173 23.80 -16.82 2.28
N ASN A 174 24.38 -16.64 3.45
CA ASN A 174 23.65 -16.53 4.70
C ASN A 174 23.31 -15.06 5.01
N SER A 175 22.38 -14.84 5.93
CA SER A 175 21.92 -13.50 6.30
C SER A 175 23.04 -12.56 6.78
N THR A 176 24.15 -13.09 7.24
CA THR A 176 25.32 -12.35 7.72
C THR A 176 26.24 -11.88 6.58
N ASN A 177 26.16 -12.50 5.39
CA ASN A 177 27.01 -12.20 4.25
C ASN A 177 26.37 -11.25 3.22
N ILE A 178 25.14 -10.82 3.42
CA ILE A 178 24.44 -9.90 2.51
C ILE A 178 25.02 -8.50 2.62
N PHE A 179 25.33 -8.08 3.83
CA PHE A 179 25.92 -6.78 4.12
C PHE A 179 27.37 -6.96 4.53
N VAL A 180 28.29 -6.41 3.77
CA VAL A 180 29.68 -6.29 4.21
C VAL A 180 29.69 -5.37 5.43
N PRO A 181 30.35 -5.74 6.54
CA PRO A 181 30.44 -4.90 7.72
C PRO A 181 30.88 -3.48 7.35
N TRP A 182 30.36 -2.49 8.07
CA TRP A 182 30.63 -1.08 7.84
C TRP A 182 32.14 -0.75 7.77
N GLU A 183 32.93 -1.38 8.65
CA GLU A 183 34.40 -1.21 8.70
C GLU A 183 35.07 -1.69 7.41
N GLU A 184 34.61 -2.80 6.82
CA GLU A 184 35.17 -3.39 5.59
C GLU A 184 34.66 -2.67 4.33
N SER A 185 33.53 -1.98 4.41
CA SER A 185 32.92 -1.28 3.28
C SER A 185 33.60 0.05 2.93
N GLY A 186 34.57 0.48 3.69
CA GLY A 186 35.21 1.79 3.55
C GLY A 186 34.28 2.95 3.88
N LYS A 187 33.37 2.73 4.83
CA LYS A 187 32.34 3.70 5.31
C LYS A 187 31.30 4.09 4.24
N LYS A 188 31.05 3.23 3.27
CA LYS A 188 29.97 3.39 2.30
C LYS A 188 28.84 2.42 2.64
N TRP A 189 27.63 2.94 2.83
CA TRP A 189 26.44 2.16 3.06
C TRP A 189 26.24 1.11 1.96
N SER A 190 26.09 -0.15 2.40
CA SER A 190 25.74 -1.34 1.64
C SER A 190 26.67 -1.72 0.47
N LYS A 191 27.77 -2.40 0.76
CA LYS A 191 28.29 -3.38 -0.20
C LYS A 191 27.48 -4.68 -0.02
N VAL A 192 26.47 -4.87 -0.86
CA VAL A 192 25.86 -6.18 -1.07
C VAL A 192 26.94 -7.10 -1.68
N SER A 193 26.97 -8.35 -1.27
CA SER A 193 27.95 -9.30 -1.83
C SER A 193 27.85 -9.34 -3.36
N LYS A 194 28.98 -9.50 -4.04
CA LYS A 194 29.01 -9.47 -5.52
C LYS A 194 28.07 -10.49 -6.16
N PRO A 195 27.98 -11.77 -5.72
CA PRO A 195 27.05 -12.75 -6.28
C PRO A 195 25.58 -12.33 -6.13
N LEU A 196 25.18 -11.85 -4.96
CA LEU A 196 23.80 -11.39 -4.74
C LEU A 196 23.50 -10.14 -5.58
N ARG A 197 24.45 -9.23 -5.71
CA ARG A 197 24.30 -8.05 -6.54
C ARG A 197 24.06 -8.41 -8.01
N GLU A 198 24.82 -9.35 -8.56
CA GLU A 198 24.62 -9.84 -9.93
C GLU A 198 23.22 -10.42 -10.12
N LYS A 199 22.70 -11.18 -9.15
CA LYS A 199 21.35 -11.72 -9.17
C LYS A 199 20.27 -10.63 -9.06
N ILE A 200 20.50 -9.60 -8.26
CA ILE A 200 19.57 -8.46 -8.14
C ILE A 200 19.50 -7.67 -9.45
N TYR A 201 20.60 -7.48 -10.16
CA TYR A 201 20.62 -6.76 -11.44
C TYR A 201 20.09 -7.58 -12.62
N ASN A 202 20.25 -8.90 -12.57
CA ASN A 202 19.80 -9.82 -13.61
C ASN A 202 18.98 -10.97 -12.99
N PRO A 203 17.81 -10.65 -12.39
CA PRO A 203 17.07 -11.64 -11.63
C PRO A 203 16.43 -12.70 -12.52
N THR A 204 16.45 -13.93 -12.04
CA THR A 204 15.58 -15.00 -12.56
C THR A 204 14.53 -15.35 -11.50
N ILE A 205 13.43 -15.92 -11.93
CA ILE A 205 12.34 -16.28 -11.02
C ILE A 205 12.77 -17.31 -9.96
N THR A 206 13.76 -18.15 -10.30
CA THR A 206 14.26 -19.22 -9.44
C THR A 206 15.34 -18.77 -8.45
N ASP A 207 15.80 -17.53 -8.54
CA ASP A 207 16.79 -16.99 -7.61
C ASP A 207 16.20 -16.72 -6.21
N TRP A 208 14.88 -16.64 -6.10
CA TRP A 208 14.15 -16.42 -4.83
C TRP A 208 12.98 -17.38 -4.67
N LYS A 209 12.76 -17.91 -3.48
CA LYS A 209 11.64 -18.79 -3.12
C LYS A 209 10.45 -18.05 -2.50
N VAL A 210 10.35 -16.75 -2.72
CA VAL A 210 9.29 -15.90 -2.13
C VAL A 210 7.92 -16.49 -2.44
N PRO A 211 7.10 -16.81 -1.41
CA PRO A 211 5.77 -17.38 -1.62
C PRO A 211 4.74 -16.30 -1.93
N LEU A 212 3.76 -16.66 -2.74
CA LEU A 212 2.47 -15.98 -2.78
C LEU A 212 1.53 -16.67 -1.82
N ILE A 213 1.09 -15.95 -0.80
CA ILE A 213 0.21 -16.46 0.23
C ILE A 213 -1.18 -15.85 0.06
N LYS A 214 -2.21 -16.67 0.27
CA LYS A 214 -3.59 -16.24 0.49
C LYS A 214 -3.96 -16.59 1.91
N SER A 215 -4.49 -15.61 2.62
CA SER A 215 -5.08 -15.80 3.95
C SER A 215 -6.44 -15.12 4.02
N ARG A 216 -7.42 -15.79 4.58
CA ARG A 216 -8.77 -15.27 4.78
C ARG A 216 -9.27 -15.60 6.20
N LYS A 217 -9.86 -14.61 6.85
CA LYS A 217 -10.57 -14.78 8.11
C LYS A 217 -11.91 -15.47 7.84
N MET A 218 -12.16 -16.60 8.51
CA MET A 218 -13.34 -17.44 8.32
C MET A 218 -14.36 -17.31 9.47
N GLY A 219 -14.13 -16.38 10.41
CA GLY A 219 -14.90 -16.17 11.63
C GLY A 219 -14.29 -16.93 12.84
N ASN A 220 -14.66 -16.54 14.06
CA ASN A 220 -14.28 -17.18 15.33
C ASN A 220 -12.80 -17.62 15.43
N ASN A 221 -11.87 -16.72 15.11
CA ASN A 221 -10.42 -16.99 15.12
C ASN A 221 -9.98 -18.17 14.22
N SER A 222 -10.74 -18.51 13.20
CA SER A 222 -10.34 -19.47 12.19
C SER A 222 -9.91 -18.77 10.90
N TYR A 223 -8.95 -19.35 10.20
CA TYR A 223 -8.32 -18.77 9.02
C TYR A 223 -8.06 -19.82 7.96
N ASP A 224 -8.26 -19.47 6.69
CA ASP A 224 -7.89 -20.27 5.52
C ASP A 224 -6.59 -19.71 4.94
N ASP A 225 -5.46 -20.33 5.30
CA ASP A 225 -4.12 -19.94 4.84
C ASP A 225 -3.62 -20.93 3.80
N LYS A 226 -3.22 -20.42 2.64
CA LYS A 226 -2.72 -21.23 1.51
C LYS A 226 -1.54 -20.56 0.85
N ILE A 227 -0.50 -21.32 0.56
CA ILE A 227 0.52 -20.92 -0.41
C ILE A 227 -0.08 -21.21 -1.79
N LEU A 228 -0.26 -20.15 -2.58
CA LEU A 228 -0.81 -20.26 -3.93
C LEU A 228 0.27 -20.58 -4.96
N GLU A 229 1.49 -20.09 -4.74
CA GLU A 229 2.62 -20.17 -5.66
C GLU A 229 3.93 -20.01 -4.87
N GLN A 230 4.94 -20.83 -5.18
CA GLN A 230 6.30 -20.71 -4.63
C GLN A 230 7.31 -21.39 -5.57
N PRO A 231 8.24 -20.64 -6.17
CA PRO A 231 8.40 -19.19 -6.08
C PRO A 231 7.28 -18.44 -6.78
N LEU A 232 6.93 -17.26 -6.26
CA LEU A 232 6.06 -16.30 -6.93
C LEU A 232 6.65 -15.89 -8.28
N LYS A 233 5.85 -15.89 -9.34
CA LYS A 233 6.22 -15.26 -10.61
C LYS A 233 6.19 -13.74 -10.44
N GLN A 234 7.30 -13.18 -9.94
CA GLN A 234 7.40 -11.78 -9.51
C GLN A 234 7.06 -10.77 -10.61
N SER A 235 7.33 -11.11 -11.87
CA SER A 235 6.93 -10.27 -13.02
C SER A 235 5.42 -10.08 -13.19
N LEU A 236 4.59 -10.85 -12.50
CA LEU A 236 3.14 -10.71 -12.49
C LEU A 236 2.61 -10.12 -11.18
N ALA A 237 3.48 -9.80 -10.20
CA ALA A 237 3.07 -9.41 -8.85
C ALA A 237 2.23 -8.12 -8.87
N THR A 238 2.71 -7.05 -9.50
CA THR A 238 2.00 -5.76 -9.60
C THR A 238 0.61 -5.94 -10.22
N ALA A 239 0.53 -6.62 -11.37
CA ALA A 239 -0.75 -6.86 -12.04
C ALA A 239 -1.70 -7.74 -11.20
N ARG A 240 -1.18 -8.77 -10.53
CA ARG A 240 -1.98 -9.66 -9.66
C ARG A 240 -2.54 -8.92 -8.45
N PHE A 241 -1.71 -8.17 -7.74
CA PHE A 241 -2.17 -7.39 -6.58
C PHE A 241 -3.21 -6.35 -6.99
N THR A 242 -3.02 -5.68 -8.12
CA THR A 242 -4.01 -4.76 -8.70
C THR A 242 -5.32 -5.47 -8.99
N GLN A 243 -5.29 -6.62 -9.66
CA GLN A 243 -6.51 -7.37 -10.00
C GLN A 243 -7.28 -7.82 -8.75
N GLU A 244 -6.57 -8.27 -7.70
CA GLU A 244 -7.23 -8.66 -6.44
C GLU A 244 -7.84 -7.44 -5.71
N ALA A 245 -7.17 -6.30 -5.74
CA ALA A 245 -7.71 -5.04 -5.24
C ALA A 245 -9.01 -4.64 -5.99
N LEU A 246 -9.02 -4.73 -7.31
CA LEU A 246 -10.20 -4.46 -8.13
C LEU A 246 -11.35 -5.43 -7.82
N ASN A 247 -11.05 -6.73 -7.63
CA ASN A 247 -12.04 -7.74 -7.23
C ASN A 247 -12.62 -7.45 -5.85
N PHE A 248 -11.79 -6.99 -4.92
CA PHE A 248 -12.22 -6.60 -3.58
C PHE A 248 -13.17 -5.39 -3.62
N ILE A 249 -12.82 -4.33 -4.36
CA ILE A 249 -13.67 -3.15 -4.55
C ILE A 249 -15.03 -3.54 -5.13
N LYS A 250 -15.05 -4.29 -6.25
CA LYS A 250 -16.27 -4.75 -6.91
C LYS A 250 -17.18 -5.54 -5.96
N ARG A 251 -16.61 -6.47 -5.21
CA ARG A 251 -17.35 -7.34 -4.30
C ARG A 251 -18.01 -6.56 -3.17
N ASN A 252 -17.26 -5.65 -2.53
CA ASN A 252 -17.77 -4.84 -1.43
C ASN A 252 -18.84 -3.84 -1.91
N THR A 253 -18.65 -3.22 -3.06
CA THR A 253 -19.64 -2.35 -3.68
C THR A 253 -20.95 -3.08 -3.97
N LYS A 254 -20.87 -4.31 -4.54
CA LYS A 254 -22.06 -5.16 -4.76
C LYS A 254 -22.79 -5.50 -3.45
N GLN A 255 -22.04 -5.69 -2.38
CA GLN A 255 -22.57 -5.99 -1.04
C GLN A 255 -23.02 -4.72 -0.28
N LYS A 256 -22.84 -3.53 -0.85
CA LYS A 256 -23.10 -2.23 -0.20
C LYS A 256 -22.33 -2.07 1.12
N LYS A 257 -21.11 -2.61 1.19
CA LYS A 257 -20.27 -2.58 2.37
C LYS A 257 -19.11 -1.60 2.15
N ASN A 258 -18.88 -0.73 3.14
CA ASN A 258 -17.72 0.14 3.12
C ASN A 258 -16.44 -0.67 3.29
N PHE A 259 -15.33 -0.18 2.77
CA PHE A 259 -14.08 -0.92 2.80
C PHE A 259 -12.86 -0.05 3.09
N PHE A 260 -11.89 -0.69 3.70
CA PHE A 260 -10.51 -0.26 3.79
C PHE A 260 -9.63 -1.22 2.97
N LEU A 261 -8.91 -0.67 2.01
CA LEU A 261 -8.03 -1.40 1.12
C LEU A 261 -6.59 -0.88 1.25
N LEU A 262 -5.65 -1.77 1.55
CA LEU A 262 -4.22 -1.53 1.42
C LEU A 262 -3.68 -2.27 0.19
N LEU A 263 -3.41 -1.54 -0.91
CA LEU A 263 -2.70 -2.06 -2.08
C LEU A 263 -1.21 -1.79 -1.88
N SER A 264 -0.50 -2.81 -1.42
CA SER A 264 0.89 -2.72 -0.97
C SER A 264 1.82 -3.35 -2.01
N HIS A 265 2.21 -2.57 -3.02
CA HIS A 265 3.15 -3.05 -4.04
C HIS A 265 4.50 -3.41 -3.45
N SER A 266 5.13 -4.48 -3.95
CA SER A 266 6.50 -4.85 -3.62
C SER A 266 7.54 -4.15 -4.50
N MET A 267 7.10 -3.48 -5.57
CA MET A 267 7.90 -2.67 -6.46
C MET A 267 7.78 -1.18 -6.07
N PRO A 268 8.80 -0.36 -6.36
CA PRO A 268 10.04 -0.64 -7.10
C PRO A 268 11.22 -1.15 -6.24
N HIS A 269 10.98 -1.89 -5.14
CA HIS A 269 12.08 -2.55 -4.41
C HIS A 269 12.79 -3.58 -5.29
N VAL A 270 14.12 -3.61 -5.20
CA VAL A 270 14.95 -4.60 -5.90
C VAL A 270 14.75 -6.03 -5.33
N PRO A 271 14.94 -7.09 -6.15
CA PRO A 271 15.20 -7.09 -7.59
C PRO A 271 13.98 -6.64 -8.38
N LEU A 272 14.23 -5.90 -9.46
CA LEU A 272 13.16 -5.34 -10.28
C LEU A 272 12.59 -6.40 -11.22
N PHE A 273 11.27 -6.53 -11.19
CA PHE A 273 10.50 -7.35 -12.11
C PHE A 273 9.35 -6.54 -12.68
N VAL A 274 9.09 -6.73 -13.95
CA VAL A 274 8.04 -6.04 -14.68
C VAL A 274 7.32 -7.03 -15.60
N SER A 275 6.04 -6.83 -15.86
CA SER A 275 5.29 -7.65 -16.81
C SER A 275 5.72 -7.37 -18.25
N GLU A 276 5.50 -8.35 -19.14
CA GLU A 276 5.87 -8.24 -20.55
C GLU A 276 5.28 -7.00 -21.23
N GLN A 277 4.10 -6.56 -20.81
CA GLN A 277 3.41 -5.39 -21.35
C GLN A 277 4.21 -4.10 -21.14
N PHE A 278 4.96 -4.00 -20.04
CA PHE A 278 5.71 -2.80 -19.68
C PHE A 278 7.22 -2.89 -19.94
N LYS A 279 7.71 -4.05 -20.40
CA LYS A 279 9.13 -4.19 -20.74
C LYS A 279 9.54 -3.22 -21.85
N LYS A 280 10.63 -2.47 -21.58
CA LYS A 280 11.19 -1.46 -22.51
C LYS A 280 10.19 -0.35 -22.86
N SER A 281 9.25 -0.06 -21.97
CA SER A 281 8.27 1.03 -22.14
C SER A 281 8.85 2.39 -21.74
N SER A 282 9.92 2.41 -20.96
CA SER A 282 10.56 3.62 -20.44
C SER A 282 11.99 3.80 -20.94
N PRO A 283 12.43 5.04 -21.22
CA PRO A 283 13.83 5.37 -21.49
C PRO A 283 14.75 5.18 -20.26
N LYS A 284 14.18 5.09 -19.06
CA LYS A 284 14.89 4.88 -17.79
C LYS A 284 15.15 3.39 -17.47
N GLY A 285 15.08 2.51 -18.47
CA GLY A 285 15.30 1.09 -18.29
C GLY A 285 14.26 0.44 -17.37
N ILE A 286 14.65 -0.68 -16.76
CA ILE A 286 13.72 -1.50 -15.98
C ILE A 286 13.09 -0.75 -14.78
N TYR A 287 13.79 0.20 -14.17
CA TYR A 287 13.20 1.01 -13.08
C TYR A 287 12.02 1.83 -13.61
N GLY A 288 12.22 2.51 -14.73
CA GLY A 288 11.13 3.28 -15.36
C GLY A 288 9.97 2.40 -15.82
N ASP A 289 10.25 1.21 -16.37
CA ASP A 289 9.22 0.24 -16.77
C ASP A 289 8.35 -0.16 -15.56
N VAL A 290 8.98 -0.40 -14.41
CA VAL A 290 8.30 -0.75 -13.15
C VAL A 290 7.44 0.42 -12.64
N ILE A 291 7.94 1.65 -12.69
CA ILE A 291 7.16 2.84 -12.30
C ILE A 291 5.94 3.02 -13.23
N GLN A 292 6.07 2.76 -14.52
CA GLN A 292 4.95 2.83 -15.46
C GLN A 292 3.91 1.72 -15.20
N GLU A 293 4.33 0.53 -14.76
CA GLU A 293 3.38 -0.53 -14.36
C GLU A 293 2.65 -0.17 -13.05
N ILE A 294 3.32 0.51 -12.10
CA ILE A 294 2.68 1.06 -10.90
C ILE A 294 1.68 2.16 -11.28
N ASP A 295 2.06 3.06 -12.19
CA ASP A 295 1.16 4.10 -12.71
C ASP A 295 -0.09 3.50 -13.36
N TRP A 296 0.06 2.47 -14.17
CA TRP A 296 -1.05 1.71 -14.72
C TRP A 296 -1.96 1.14 -13.62
N SER A 297 -1.37 0.57 -12.56
CA SER A 297 -2.13 0.05 -11.41
C SER A 297 -2.98 1.13 -10.75
N VAL A 298 -2.42 2.32 -10.54
CA VAL A 298 -3.15 3.49 -10.03
C VAL A 298 -4.31 3.84 -10.97
N GLY A 299 -4.05 3.88 -12.28
CA GLY A 299 -5.08 4.16 -13.28
C GLY A 299 -6.24 3.15 -13.26
N GLU A 300 -5.95 1.86 -13.06
CA GLU A 300 -6.99 0.83 -12.96
C GLU A 300 -7.87 1.00 -11.71
N ILE A 301 -7.28 1.43 -10.58
CA ILE A 301 -8.04 1.76 -9.37
C ILE A 301 -8.94 2.98 -9.62
N ILE A 302 -8.42 4.07 -10.18
CA ILE A 302 -9.20 5.28 -10.49
C ILE A 302 -10.36 4.94 -11.42
N LYS A 303 -10.11 4.29 -12.54
CA LYS A 303 -11.13 3.85 -13.51
C LYS A 303 -12.22 2.99 -12.86
N MET A 304 -11.83 2.13 -11.91
CA MET A 304 -12.80 1.31 -11.19
C MET A 304 -13.69 2.15 -10.28
N LEU A 305 -13.12 3.13 -9.56
CA LEU A 305 -13.89 4.05 -8.72
C LEU A 305 -14.83 4.91 -9.55
N GLU A 306 -14.39 5.43 -10.69
CA GLU A 306 -15.24 6.17 -11.64
C GLU A 306 -16.38 5.32 -12.16
N LYS A 307 -16.09 4.12 -12.66
CA LYS A 307 -17.10 3.17 -13.18
C LYS A 307 -18.17 2.80 -12.17
N LEU A 308 -17.84 2.79 -10.89
CA LEU A 308 -18.74 2.41 -9.80
C LEU A 308 -19.36 3.63 -9.09
N ASP A 309 -19.08 4.85 -9.56
CA ASP A 309 -19.51 6.11 -8.93
C ASP A 309 -19.09 6.21 -7.45
N LEU A 310 -17.83 5.86 -7.18
CA LEU A 310 -17.28 5.83 -5.83
C LEU A 310 -16.25 6.93 -5.55
N VAL A 311 -15.81 7.71 -6.56
CA VAL A 311 -14.74 8.71 -6.38
C VAL A 311 -15.10 9.71 -5.27
N SER A 312 -16.33 10.24 -5.29
CA SER A 312 -16.80 11.23 -4.29
C SER A 312 -16.99 10.66 -2.88
N ASN A 313 -16.92 9.34 -2.71
CA ASN A 313 -17.07 8.65 -1.42
C ASN A 313 -15.88 7.75 -1.09
N THR A 314 -14.72 7.99 -1.68
CA THR A 314 -13.51 7.18 -1.43
C THR A 314 -12.29 8.09 -1.29
N TYR A 315 -11.59 7.98 -0.16
CA TYR A 315 -10.28 8.58 -0.01
C TYR A 315 -9.22 7.65 -0.59
N VAL A 316 -8.42 8.15 -1.51
CA VAL A 316 -7.27 7.46 -2.08
C VAL A 316 -6.01 8.16 -1.63
N ILE A 317 -5.11 7.44 -0.98
CA ILE A 317 -3.80 7.91 -0.55
C ILE A 317 -2.75 7.12 -1.32
N PHE A 318 -1.86 7.80 -2.02
CA PHE A 318 -0.70 7.20 -2.68
C PHE A 318 0.56 7.67 -1.97
N THR A 319 1.42 6.74 -1.54
CA THR A 319 2.68 7.08 -0.86
C THR A 319 3.68 5.92 -0.87
N SER A 320 4.93 6.16 -0.46
CA SER A 320 6.00 5.17 -0.31
C SER A 320 6.28 4.87 1.17
N ASP A 321 6.86 3.71 1.46
CA ASP A 321 7.21 3.31 2.82
C ASP A 321 8.53 3.95 3.31
N ASN A 322 9.43 4.28 2.41
CA ASN A 322 10.67 5.02 2.65
C ASN A 322 11.23 5.56 1.32
N GLY A 323 12.32 6.28 1.37
CA GLY A 323 13.01 6.75 0.18
C GLY A 323 13.74 5.63 -0.60
N PRO A 324 14.32 5.95 -1.77
CA PRO A 324 14.90 4.97 -2.70
C PRO A 324 16.19 4.36 -2.17
N TRP A 325 16.46 3.12 -2.54
CA TRP A 325 17.70 2.43 -2.14
C TRP A 325 18.85 2.74 -3.11
N LEU A 326 19.46 3.91 -2.94
CA LEU A 326 20.45 4.48 -3.87
C LEU A 326 21.68 3.62 -4.13
N ALA A 327 21.98 2.62 -3.29
CA ALA A 327 23.07 1.67 -3.52
C ALA A 327 22.93 0.87 -4.82
N TYR A 328 21.70 0.75 -5.35
CA TYR A 328 21.39 0.03 -6.58
C TYR A 328 21.36 0.92 -7.83
N LYS A 329 21.81 2.17 -7.74
CA LYS A 329 22.06 3.08 -8.86
C LYS A 329 20.88 3.12 -9.87
N GLU A 330 21.09 2.57 -11.10
CA GLU A 330 20.10 2.52 -12.17
C GLU A 330 18.85 1.67 -11.85
N HIS A 331 18.91 0.82 -10.81
CA HIS A 331 17.76 0.09 -10.27
C HIS A 331 17.14 0.77 -9.03
N ALA A 332 17.57 1.98 -8.72
CA ALA A 332 17.02 2.78 -7.63
C ALA A 332 16.29 4.01 -8.16
N GLY A 333 15.35 4.52 -7.34
CA GLY A 333 14.68 5.77 -7.60
C GLY A 333 15.54 7.01 -7.37
N ASN A 334 14.95 8.18 -7.58
CA ASN A 334 15.58 9.47 -7.45
C ASN A 334 15.03 10.25 -6.24
N SER A 335 15.88 10.58 -5.28
CA SER A 335 15.50 11.37 -4.11
C SER A 335 15.71 12.88 -4.26
N LYS A 336 16.35 13.34 -5.36
CA LYS A 336 16.68 14.76 -5.54
C LYS A 336 15.43 15.66 -5.42
N PRO A 337 15.56 16.88 -4.89
CA PRO A 337 16.80 17.52 -4.40
C PRO A 337 17.19 17.10 -2.99
N LEU A 338 16.53 16.10 -2.41
CA LEU A 338 16.74 15.64 -1.05
C LEU A 338 18.08 14.89 -0.92
N ARG A 339 18.66 14.97 0.26
CA ARG A 339 19.92 14.29 0.56
C ARG A 339 19.67 12.81 0.86
N ASP A 340 20.50 11.94 0.27
CA ASP A 340 20.57 10.50 0.55
C ASP A 340 19.28 9.70 0.23
N GLY A 341 19.10 8.52 0.84
CA GLY A 341 17.98 7.61 0.57
C GLY A 341 17.79 6.61 1.70
N LYS A 342 17.16 5.47 1.35
CA LYS A 342 16.83 4.36 2.27
C LYS A 342 17.96 4.03 3.24
N GLY A 343 17.58 3.79 4.50
CA GLY A 343 18.52 3.45 5.58
C GLY A 343 19.20 4.66 6.21
N THR A 344 18.89 5.88 5.80
CA THR A 344 19.42 7.11 6.40
C THR A 344 18.32 7.97 6.99
N THR A 345 18.66 8.78 7.99
CA THR A 345 17.74 9.74 8.61
C THR A 345 17.72 11.10 7.89
N PHE A 346 18.39 11.21 6.74
CA PHE A 346 18.29 12.39 5.89
C PHE A 346 16.95 12.44 5.16
N GLU A 347 16.63 13.62 4.65
CA GLU A 347 15.38 13.89 3.94
C GLU A 347 15.06 12.85 2.86
N GLY A 348 16.03 12.46 2.05
CA GLY A 348 15.82 11.47 0.98
C GLY A 348 15.51 10.05 1.47
N GLY A 349 15.79 9.73 2.75
CA GLY A 349 15.43 8.44 3.35
C GLY A 349 14.04 8.42 3.96
N MET A 350 13.55 9.57 4.42
CA MET A 350 12.35 9.68 5.25
C MET A 350 11.19 10.43 4.56
N ARG A 351 11.48 11.46 3.78
CA ARG A 351 10.48 12.26 3.09
C ARG A 351 10.08 11.58 1.79
N VAL A 352 8.77 11.31 1.66
CA VAL A 352 8.22 10.53 0.54
C VAL A 352 7.15 11.34 -0.20
N VAL A 353 7.00 11.09 -1.50
CA VAL A 353 5.92 11.67 -2.27
C VAL A 353 4.58 11.13 -1.76
N THR A 354 3.60 12.02 -1.59
CA THR A 354 2.29 11.62 -1.10
C THR A 354 1.19 12.45 -1.75
N TYR A 355 0.18 11.75 -2.26
CA TYR A 355 -1.02 12.36 -2.83
C TYR A 355 -2.26 11.89 -2.08
N PHE A 356 -3.19 12.82 -1.84
CA PHE A 356 -4.54 12.55 -1.35
C PHE A 356 -5.53 12.89 -2.45
N TYR A 357 -6.46 12.00 -2.75
CA TYR A 357 -7.42 12.16 -3.84
C TYR A 357 -8.79 11.59 -3.48
N GLY A 358 -9.83 12.07 -4.15
CA GLY A 358 -11.20 11.58 -4.03
C GLY A 358 -11.98 12.23 -2.89
N ALA A 359 -13.12 11.65 -2.54
CA ALA A 359 -14.04 12.15 -1.50
C ALA A 359 -14.16 13.69 -1.49
N ASN A 360 -13.95 14.32 -0.33
CA ASN A 360 -14.00 15.78 -0.16
C ASN A 360 -12.61 16.45 -0.27
N VAL A 361 -11.62 15.76 -0.86
CA VAL A 361 -10.28 16.32 -1.06
C VAL A 361 -10.35 17.43 -2.10
N LYS A 362 -9.92 18.63 -1.73
CA LYS A 362 -9.85 19.76 -2.65
C LYS A 362 -8.46 19.80 -3.30
N PRO A 363 -8.36 20.07 -4.61
CA PRO A 363 -7.06 20.25 -5.27
C PRO A 363 -6.19 21.31 -4.57
N GLY A 364 -4.85 21.01 -4.42
CA GLY A 364 -3.91 21.94 -3.78
C GLY A 364 -2.49 21.42 -3.58
#